data_ebcafff57dbadd352662b6f3a79ebd80
#
_entry.id   ebcafff57dbadd352662b6f3a79ebd80
#
_cell.length_a   1.000
_cell.length_b   1.000
_cell.length_c   1.000
_cell.angle_alpha   90.00
_cell.angle_beta   90.00
_cell.angle_gamma   90.00
#
_symmetry.space_group_name_H-M   'P 1'
#
loop_
_entity.id
_entity.type
_entity.pdbx_description
1 polymer ?
#
loop_
_entity_poly.entity_id
_entity_poly.type
_entity_poly.pdbx_seq_one_letter_code
_entity_poly.pdbx_strand_id
1 'polypeptide(L)'
;HPVDRRQRQMCIRDRRKKIRAMGGKDFDDVAIDVIGEESFWGSHASAGSSREVALKVACRHQDARAVGLLLRELSGVALGAPAGMAFFAGARAKPSPVIRLFSVLVDKSTLDLKLVDESGAQTFQPPTTNDEIAAFEEPAIPEADPQLGAFIEVPLEDLAWGRSGDKGDKANIGIIAREPEYLPWIAAKLTADYVGDRFAHFMTSPDIDRYYMPGLPALNFLLHNALGGGGICLLYTSPSPRDSSK
;
A
#
# COMPACT_ATOMS: atom_id res chain seq x y z
N HIS A 1 -23.67 -9.19 -9.33
CA HIS A 1 -23.82 -10.50 -8.66
C HIS A 1 -23.17 -10.39 -7.28
N PRO A 2 -23.93 -10.43 -6.21
CA PRO A 2 -23.32 -10.55 -4.92
C PRO A 2 -22.80 -11.97 -4.83
N VAL A 3 -21.49 -12.16 -4.99
CA VAL A 3 -20.83 -13.27 -4.31
C VAL A 3 -21.17 -13.02 -2.85
N ASP A 4 -22.16 -13.77 -2.36
CA ASP A 4 -22.87 -13.47 -1.14
C ASP A 4 -21.86 -13.30 -0.02
N ARG A 5 -21.93 -12.17 0.70
CA ARG A 5 -21.14 -11.87 1.89
C ARG A 5 -21.14 -13.07 2.86
N ARG A 6 -22.22 -13.85 2.85
CA ARG A 6 -22.38 -15.10 3.63
C ARG A 6 -21.47 -16.22 3.13
N GLN A 7 -21.29 -16.40 1.81
CA GLN A 7 -20.39 -17.43 1.28
C GLN A 7 -18.92 -17.10 1.59
N ARG A 8 -18.53 -15.82 1.52
CA ARG A 8 -17.20 -15.36 1.89
C ARG A 8 -16.89 -15.69 3.37
N GLN A 9 -17.84 -15.37 4.25
CA GLN A 9 -17.71 -15.64 5.70
C GLN A 9 -17.76 -17.13 6.02
N MET A 10 -18.61 -17.92 5.35
CA MET A 10 -18.72 -19.36 5.57
C MET A 10 -17.40 -20.07 5.26
N CYS A 11 -16.76 -19.75 4.15
CA CYS A 11 -15.50 -20.37 3.78
C CYS A 11 -14.42 -20.22 4.86
N ILE A 12 -14.25 -19.02 5.40
CA ILE A 12 -13.27 -18.78 6.46
C ILE A 12 -13.72 -19.34 7.80
N ARG A 13 -14.99 -19.15 8.17
CA ARG A 13 -15.53 -19.61 9.45
C ARG A 13 -15.41 -21.12 9.64
N ASP A 14 -15.66 -21.91 8.60
CA ASP A 14 -15.58 -23.36 8.70
C ASP A 14 -14.13 -23.84 8.80
N ARG A 15 -13.18 -23.16 8.15
CA ARG A 15 -11.74 -23.46 8.28
C ARG A 15 -11.19 -23.08 9.65
N ARG A 16 -11.63 -21.97 10.21
CA ARG A 16 -11.32 -21.59 11.60
C ARG A 16 -11.82 -22.67 12.59
N LYS A 17 -13.04 -23.17 12.40
CA LYS A 17 -13.58 -24.28 13.20
C LYS A 17 -12.73 -25.55 13.06
N LYS A 18 -12.33 -25.89 11.84
CA LYS A 18 -11.53 -27.11 11.56
C LYS A 18 -10.14 -27.00 12.19
N ILE A 19 -9.47 -25.84 12.08
CA ILE A 19 -8.18 -25.60 12.71
C ILE A 19 -8.29 -25.74 14.22
N ARG A 20 -9.32 -25.14 14.85
CA ARG A 20 -9.55 -25.26 16.29
C ARG A 20 -9.85 -26.71 16.72
N ALA A 21 -10.62 -27.45 15.92
CA ALA A 21 -10.90 -28.86 16.17
C ALA A 21 -9.64 -29.75 16.10
N MET A 22 -8.62 -29.30 15.35
CA MET A 22 -7.30 -29.94 15.28
C MET A 22 -6.34 -29.45 16.38
N GLY A 23 -6.82 -28.67 17.37
CA GLY A 23 -6.01 -28.10 18.45
C GLY A 23 -5.11 -26.94 18.03
N GLY A 24 -5.30 -26.40 16.82
CA GLY A 24 -4.55 -25.25 16.32
C GLY A 24 -5.12 -23.91 16.77
N LYS A 25 -4.27 -22.88 16.77
CA LYS A 25 -4.69 -21.48 16.93
C LYS A 25 -5.43 -21.00 15.68
N ASP A 26 -6.24 -19.96 15.83
CA ASP A 26 -6.90 -19.31 14.70
C ASP A 26 -5.89 -18.60 13.78
N PHE A 27 -6.31 -18.21 12.56
CA PHE A 27 -5.49 -17.34 11.70
C PHE A 27 -5.18 -16.03 12.40
N ASP A 28 -3.94 -15.59 12.28
CA ASP A 28 -3.50 -14.29 12.81
C ASP A 28 -4.19 -13.15 12.03
N ASP A 29 -4.37 -13.34 10.72
CA ASP A 29 -5.03 -12.38 9.86
C ASP A 29 -5.64 -13.06 8.62
N VAL A 30 -6.73 -12.47 8.08
CA VAL A 30 -7.42 -12.96 6.88
C VAL A 30 -7.93 -11.78 6.08
N ALA A 31 -7.55 -11.71 4.81
CA ALA A 31 -8.06 -10.76 3.84
C ALA A 31 -8.87 -11.45 2.74
N ILE A 32 -9.98 -10.83 2.36
CA ILE A 32 -10.83 -11.27 1.26
C ILE A 32 -11.14 -10.05 0.38
N ASP A 33 -10.55 -10.04 -0.81
CA ASP A 33 -10.74 -8.97 -1.78
C ASP A 33 -11.60 -9.46 -2.94
N VAL A 34 -12.48 -8.58 -3.41
CA VAL A 34 -13.25 -8.79 -4.64
C VAL A 34 -12.76 -7.80 -5.67
N ILE A 35 -11.74 -8.23 -6.41
CA ILE A 35 -11.10 -7.42 -7.44
C ILE A 35 -12.07 -7.27 -8.61
N GLY A 36 -12.29 -6.05 -9.06
CA GLY A 36 -13.31 -5.69 -10.04
C GLY A 36 -14.55 -5.02 -9.45
N GLU A 37 -14.73 -5.05 -8.12
CA GLU A 37 -15.76 -4.29 -7.40
C GLU A 37 -15.16 -3.18 -6.54
N GLU A 38 -14.14 -2.52 -7.04
CA GLU A 38 -13.47 -1.39 -6.38
C GLU A 38 -13.05 -1.66 -4.92
N SER A 39 -12.63 -2.89 -4.62
CA SER A 39 -12.24 -3.31 -3.26
C SER A 39 -11.10 -2.47 -2.66
N PHE A 40 -10.32 -1.79 -3.51
CA PHE A 40 -9.24 -0.88 -3.09
C PHE A 40 -9.73 0.51 -2.66
N TRP A 41 -10.97 0.86 -2.98
CA TRP A 41 -11.52 2.20 -2.72
C TRP A 41 -12.19 2.30 -1.35
N GLY A 42 -12.33 1.20 -0.62
CA GLY A 42 -12.94 1.17 0.71
C GLY A 42 -14.32 1.81 0.74
N SER A 43 -14.51 2.82 1.58
CA SER A 43 -15.76 3.59 1.67
C SER A 43 -16.05 4.48 0.46
N HIS A 44 -15.06 4.71 -0.39
CA HIS A 44 -15.15 5.52 -1.60
C HIS A 44 -15.50 4.71 -2.85
N ALA A 45 -15.68 3.39 -2.69
CA ALA A 45 -16.14 2.55 -3.79
C ALA A 45 -17.48 3.01 -4.31
N SER A 46 -17.60 3.15 -5.62
CA SER A 46 -18.87 3.42 -6.27
C SER A 46 -19.62 2.10 -6.50
N ALA A 47 -20.93 2.11 -6.38
CA ALA A 47 -21.75 0.93 -6.67
C ALA A 47 -21.74 0.67 -8.18
N GLY A 48 -20.71 -0.02 -8.66
CA GLY A 48 -20.62 -0.50 -10.03
C GLY A 48 -21.04 -1.97 -10.12
N SER A 49 -21.61 -2.39 -11.23
CA SER A 49 -21.90 -3.78 -11.52
C SER A 49 -20.85 -4.32 -12.49
N SER A 50 -19.75 -4.86 -11.98
CA SER A 50 -18.84 -5.64 -12.82
C SER A 50 -19.49 -6.95 -13.25
N ARG A 51 -19.33 -7.31 -14.52
CA ARG A 51 -19.82 -8.60 -15.05
C ARG A 51 -18.96 -9.77 -14.60
N GLU A 52 -17.69 -9.51 -14.32
CA GLU A 52 -16.71 -10.50 -13.87
C GLU A 52 -15.88 -9.90 -12.74
N VAL A 53 -15.60 -10.72 -11.72
CA VAL A 53 -14.79 -10.33 -10.57
C VAL A 53 -13.83 -11.45 -10.20
N ALA A 54 -12.68 -11.12 -9.64
CA ALA A 54 -11.76 -12.09 -9.07
C ALA A 54 -11.87 -12.08 -7.53
N LEU A 55 -12.10 -13.24 -6.93
CA LEU A 55 -12.07 -13.41 -5.49
C LEU A 55 -10.66 -13.81 -5.06
N LYS A 56 -10.01 -12.95 -4.28
CA LYS A 56 -8.74 -13.23 -3.61
C LYS A 56 -9.02 -13.54 -2.14
N VAL A 57 -8.50 -14.66 -1.67
CA VAL A 57 -8.52 -15.04 -0.25
C VAL A 57 -7.09 -15.22 0.21
N ALA A 58 -6.66 -14.48 1.21
CA ALA A 58 -5.33 -14.58 1.80
C ALA A 58 -5.42 -14.73 3.31
N CYS A 59 -4.48 -15.45 3.90
CA CYS A 59 -4.40 -15.59 5.36
C CYS A 59 -2.94 -15.59 5.83
N ARG A 60 -2.78 -15.27 7.12
CA ARG A 60 -1.50 -15.35 7.84
C ARG A 60 -1.65 -16.24 9.06
N HIS A 61 -0.64 -17.07 9.31
CA HIS A 61 -0.60 -17.94 10.48
C HIS A 61 0.85 -18.32 10.80
N GLN A 62 1.17 -18.51 12.09
CA GLN A 62 2.52 -18.92 12.52
C GLN A 62 2.88 -20.35 12.09
N ASP A 63 1.88 -21.22 11.93
CA ASP A 63 2.08 -22.59 11.46
C ASP A 63 1.69 -22.70 9.97
N ALA A 64 2.67 -23.00 9.10
CA ALA A 64 2.45 -23.20 7.68
C ALA A 64 1.43 -24.32 7.35
N ARG A 65 1.24 -25.30 8.25
CA ARG A 65 0.24 -26.37 8.09
C ARG A 65 -1.18 -25.84 8.11
N ALA A 66 -1.46 -24.82 8.93
CA ALA A 66 -2.77 -24.16 8.98
C ALA A 66 -3.07 -23.44 7.66
N VAL A 67 -2.10 -22.72 7.11
CA VAL A 67 -2.21 -22.11 5.76
C VAL A 67 -2.40 -23.19 4.69
N GLY A 68 -1.62 -24.27 4.75
CA GLY A 68 -1.75 -25.41 3.86
C GLY A 68 -3.13 -26.09 3.92
N LEU A 69 -3.78 -26.10 5.09
CA LEU A 69 -5.16 -26.59 5.23
C LEU A 69 -6.13 -25.70 4.46
N LEU A 70 -6.04 -24.36 4.61
CA LEU A 70 -6.89 -23.44 3.85
C LEU A 70 -6.73 -23.68 2.32
N LEU A 71 -5.51 -23.74 1.84
CA LEU A 71 -5.21 -23.91 0.41
C LEU A 71 -5.78 -25.22 -0.15
N ARG A 72 -5.71 -26.30 0.63
CA ARG A 72 -6.28 -27.60 0.25
C ARG A 72 -7.80 -27.59 0.19
N GLU A 73 -8.43 -26.93 1.17
CA GLU A 73 -9.88 -26.87 1.27
C GLU A 73 -10.52 -25.91 0.25
N LEU A 74 -9.78 -24.91 -0.26
CA LEU A 74 -10.27 -24.02 -1.29
C LEU A 74 -10.62 -24.77 -2.59
N SER A 75 -9.94 -25.85 -2.91
CA SER A 75 -10.27 -26.67 -4.06
C SER A 75 -11.67 -27.29 -3.96
N GLY A 76 -12.12 -27.63 -2.74
CA GLY A 76 -13.47 -28.13 -2.51
C GLY A 76 -14.56 -27.08 -2.64
N VAL A 77 -14.24 -25.82 -2.36
CA VAL A 77 -15.18 -24.69 -2.56
C VAL A 77 -15.50 -24.50 -4.05
N ALA A 78 -14.52 -24.77 -4.91
CA ALA A 78 -14.67 -24.70 -6.35
C ALA A 78 -15.76 -25.65 -6.87
N LEU A 79 -15.81 -26.85 -6.33
CA LEU A 79 -16.77 -27.89 -6.76
C LEU A 79 -18.20 -27.60 -6.25
N GLY A 80 -18.34 -26.85 -5.16
CA GLY A 80 -19.62 -26.44 -4.58
C GLY A 80 -20.06 -25.02 -4.98
N ALA A 81 -19.35 -24.37 -5.88
CA ALA A 81 -19.63 -23.00 -6.29
C ALA A 81 -20.72 -22.92 -7.36
N PRO A 82 -21.41 -21.77 -7.47
CA PRO A 82 -22.36 -21.53 -8.56
C PRO A 82 -21.69 -21.64 -9.93
N ALA A 83 -22.51 -21.95 -10.95
CA ALA A 83 -22.05 -21.96 -12.34
C ALA A 83 -21.45 -20.60 -12.75
N GLY A 84 -20.43 -20.64 -13.61
CA GLY A 84 -19.72 -19.43 -14.07
C GLY A 84 -18.44 -19.10 -13.29
N MET A 85 -18.03 -19.94 -12.34
CA MET A 85 -16.76 -19.79 -11.64
C MET A 85 -15.62 -20.44 -12.44
N ALA A 86 -14.54 -19.69 -12.63
CA ALA A 86 -13.31 -20.16 -13.24
C ALA A 86 -12.12 -19.97 -12.27
N PHE A 87 -11.08 -20.76 -12.44
CA PHE A 87 -9.84 -20.65 -11.67
C PHE A 87 -8.71 -20.21 -12.58
N PHE A 88 -7.81 -19.41 -12.04
CA PHE A 88 -6.58 -19.11 -12.75
C PHE A 88 -5.73 -20.39 -12.89
N ALA A 89 -5.30 -20.69 -14.10
CA ALA A 89 -4.34 -21.75 -14.36
C ALA A 89 -2.99 -21.34 -13.76
N GLY A 90 -2.38 -22.23 -12.99
CA GLY A 90 -1.08 -21.97 -12.37
C GLY A 90 -0.65 -23.09 -11.44
N ALA A 91 0.54 -22.97 -10.87
CA ALA A 91 1.02 -23.91 -9.88
C ALA A 91 0.13 -23.85 -8.62
N ARG A 92 -0.03 -25.01 -7.96
CA ARG A 92 -0.75 -25.07 -6.68
C ARG A 92 -0.10 -24.11 -5.67
N ALA A 93 -0.88 -23.17 -5.14
CA ALA A 93 -0.42 -22.24 -4.13
C ALA A 93 0.17 -23.00 -2.92
N LYS A 94 1.26 -22.46 -2.37
CA LYS A 94 1.96 -23.02 -1.20
C LYS A 94 2.09 -21.93 -0.16
N PRO A 95 2.15 -22.27 1.15
CA PRO A 95 2.53 -21.31 2.18
C PRO A 95 3.92 -20.75 1.88
N SER A 96 4.08 -19.45 2.03
CA SER A 96 5.37 -18.75 1.92
C SER A 96 5.67 -17.99 3.21
N PRO A 97 6.94 -17.82 3.59
CA PRO A 97 7.29 -17.03 4.75
C PRO A 97 6.93 -15.56 4.52
N VAL A 98 6.47 -14.90 5.60
CA VAL A 98 6.26 -13.45 5.60
C VAL A 98 7.59 -12.78 5.92
N ILE A 99 8.08 -11.96 4.99
CA ILE A 99 9.33 -11.22 5.14
C ILE A 99 8.96 -9.78 5.52
N ARG A 100 9.55 -9.28 6.62
CA ARG A 100 9.38 -7.89 7.05
C ARG A 100 10.67 -7.12 6.82
N LEU A 101 10.54 -5.91 6.28
CA LEU A 101 11.64 -4.96 6.24
C LEU A 101 11.81 -4.37 7.63
N PHE A 102 13.02 -4.43 8.15
CA PHE A 102 13.44 -3.77 9.38
C PHE A 102 14.48 -2.72 9.03
N SER A 103 14.23 -1.47 9.40
CA SER A 103 15.18 -0.37 9.19
C SER A 103 15.63 0.19 10.53
N VAL A 104 16.93 0.44 10.65
CA VAL A 104 17.55 0.98 11.86
C VAL A 104 18.60 2.01 11.45
N LEU A 105 18.72 3.06 12.25
CA LEU A 105 19.82 4.01 12.13
C LEU A 105 21.05 3.43 12.85
N VAL A 106 22.18 3.44 12.16
CA VAL A 106 23.47 3.03 12.71
C VAL A 106 24.46 4.18 12.60
N ASP A 107 25.39 4.27 13.55
CA ASP A 107 26.45 5.27 13.48
C ASP A 107 27.33 4.99 12.27
N LYS A 108 27.64 6.04 11.50
CA LYS A 108 28.48 5.95 10.28
C LYS A 108 29.87 5.42 10.59
N SER A 109 30.40 5.69 11.79
CA SER A 109 31.73 5.23 12.23
C SER A 109 31.82 3.71 12.37
N THR A 110 30.68 3.01 12.51
CA THR A 110 30.63 1.55 12.62
C THR A 110 30.67 0.83 11.27
N LEU A 111 30.59 1.58 10.16
CA LEU A 111 30.53 1.03 8.82
C LEU A 111 31.90 1.02 8.15
N ASP A 112 32.29 -0.13 7.59
CA ASP A 112 33.47 -0.24 6.71
C ASP A 112 33.07 0.20 5.29
N LEU A 113 33.16 1.51 5.03
CA LEU A 113 32.82 2.09 3.76
C LEU A 113 33.99 2.00 2.78
N LYS A 114 33.72 1.57 1.56
CA LYS A 114 34.69 1.46 0.48
C LYS A 114 34.22 2.18 -0.76
N LEU A 115 35.11 2.96 -1.34
CA LEU A 115 34.96 3.49 -2.68
C LEU A 115 35.56 2.46 -3.65
N VAL A 116 34.80 2.00 -4.61
CA VAL A 116 35.23 1.01 -5.61
C VAL A 116 35.16 1.67 -6.98
N ASP A 117 36.31 1.72 -7.65
CA ASP A 117 36.44 2.21 -9.02
C ASP A 117 37.26 1.22 -9.88
N GLU A 118 37.63 1.62 -11.10
CA GLU A 118 38.45 0.81 -12.03
C GLU A 118 39.86 0.51 -11.49
N SER A 119 40.36 1.32 -10.55
CA SER A 119 41.68 1.14 -9.91
C SER A 119 41.66 0.21 -8.70
N GLY A 120 40.47 -0.15 -8.22
CA GLY A 120 40.30 -1.05 -7.06
C GLY A 120 39.37 -0.49 -5.97
N ALA A 121 39.54 -1.06 -4.77
CA ALA A 121 38.74 -0.67 -3.59
C ALA A 121 39.60 0.13 -2.61
N GLN A 122 39.15 1.32 -2.23
CA GLN A 122 39.80 2.19 -1.24
C GLN A 122 38.88 2.37 -0.04
N THR A 123 39.44 2.35 1.18
CA THR A 123 38.66 2.67 2.38
C THR A 123 38.25 4.14 2.37
N PHE A 124 36.97 4.40 2.55
CA PHE A 124 36.41 5.75 2.63
C PHE A 124 36.06 6.08 4.08
N GLN A 125 36.65 7.16 4.58
CA GLN A 125 36.27 7.72 5.89
C GLN A 125 35.27 8.86 5.66
N PRO A 126 34.02 8.70 6.13
CA PRO A 126 33.07 9.78 6.02
C PRO A 126 33.53 10.97 6.88
N PRO A 127 33.32 12.22 6.42
CA PRO A 127 33.64 13.36 7.24
C PRO A 127 32.78 13.31 8.52
N THR A 128 33.44 13.47 9.66
CA THR A 128 32.77 13.66 10.93
C THR A 128 32.44 15.14 11.06
N THR A 129 31.21 15.51 10.74
CA THR A 129 30.74 16.89 11.00
C THR A 129 30.13 16.90 12.39
N ASN A 130 30.76 17.64 13.30
CA ASN A 130 30.16 18.03 14.58
C ASN A 130 29.38 19.34 14.45
N ASP A 131 29.16 19.81 13.24
CA ASP A 131 28.42 21.04 13.00
C ASP A 131 26.96 20.83 13.36
N GLU A 132 26.42 21.73 14.18
CA GLU A 132 24.98 21.81 14.40
C GLU A 132 24.32 21.97 13.04
N ILE A 133 23.45 21.02 12.69
CA ILE A 133 22.64 21.12 11.49
C ILE A 133 21.80 22.38 11.65
N ALA A 134 22.05 23.39 10.82
CA ALA A 134 21.22 24.59 10.79
C ALA A 134 19.74 24.19 10.69
N ALA A 135 18.90 24.83 11.48
CA ALA A 135 17.46 24.57 11.43
C ALA A 135 16.98 24.74 9.98
N PHE A 136 16.41 23.69 9.42
CA PHE A 136 15.82 23.73 8.09
C PHE A 136 14.48 24.46 8.21
N GLU A 137 14.36 25.62 7.54
CA GLU A 137 13.07 26.26 7.37
C GLU A 137 12.32 25.58 6.24
N GLU A 138 11.17 25.01 6.55
CA GLU A 138 10.30 24.45 5.51
C GLU A 138 9.83 25.57 4.58
N PRO A 139 10.04 25.44 3.28
CA PRO A 139 9.57 26.45 2.34
C PRO A 139 8.04 26.53 2.37
N ALA A 140 7.51 27.76 2.34
CA ALA A 140 6.08 27.98 2.31
C ALA A 140 5.45 27.42 1.04
N ILE A 141 4.35 26.72 1.18
CA ILE A 141 3.57 26.23 0.04
C ILE A 141 2.90 27.43 -0.62
N PRO A 142 2.98 27.58 -1.95
CA PRO A 142 2.29 28.66 -2.65
C PRO A 142 0.78 28.63 -2.40
N GLU A 143 0.20 29.78 -2.08
CA GLU A 143 -1.23 29.91 -1.84
C GLU A 143 -1.98 30.23 -3.15
N ALA A 144 -3.18 29.65 -3.27
CA ALA A 144 -4.07 29.97 -4.37
C ALA A 144 -4.74 31.33 -4.16
N ASP A 145 -4.84 32.14 -5.21
CA ASP A 145 -5.57 33.40 -5.15
C ASP A 145 -7.09 33.14 -5.29
N PRO A 146 -7.89 33.32 -4.24
CA PRO A 146 -9.33 33.06 -4.27
C PRO A 146 -10.12 34.09 -5.12
N GLN A 147 -9.48 35.16 -5.59
CA GLN A 147 -10.12 36.22 -6.36
C GLN A 147 -10.12 35.99 -7.88
N LEU A 148 -9.55 34.90 -8.36
CA LEU A 148 -9.42 34.56 -9.78
C LEU A 148 -10.74 34.00 -10.38
N GLY A 149 -11.85 34.70 -10.28
CA GLY A 149 -13.02 34.48 -11.13
C GLY A 149 -13.82 33.20 -10.87
N ALA A 150 -14.42 32.62 -11.92
CA ALA A 150 -15.24 31.42 -11.84
C ALA A 150 -14.37 30.16 -11.81
N PHE A 151 -14.72 29.22 -10.91
CA PHE A 151 -14.02 27.92 -10.76
C PHE A 151 -14.80 26.83 -11.50
N ILE A 152 -14.06 25.85 -12.01
CA ILE A 152 -14.60 24.61 -12.56
C ILE A 152 -13.99 23.44 -11.80
N GLU A 153 -14.75 22.37 -11.61
CA GLU A 153 -14.23 21.13 -11.10
C GLU A 153 -13.60 20.31 -12.22
N VAL A 154 -12.38 19.87 -12.01
CA VAL A 154 -11.65 19.01 -12.94
C VAL A 154 -11.04 17.83 -12.20
N PRO A 155 -10.87 16.65 -12.83
CA PRO A 155 -10.14 15.54 -12.25
C PRO A 155 -8.69 15.94 -11.92
N LEU A 156 -8.16 15.44 -10.80
CA LEU A 156 -6.77 15.71 -10.40
C LEU A 156 -5.76 15.25 -11.46
N GLU A 157 -6.09 14.18 -12.19
CA GLU A 157 -5.23 13.66 -13.27
C GLU A 157 -5.03 14.62 -14.45
N ASP A 158 -5.93 15.58 -14.62
CA ASP A 158 -5.79 16.64 -15.61
C ASP A 158 -4.81 17.74 -15.15
N LEU A 159 -4.62 17.89 -13.82
CA LEU A 159 -3.79 18.92 -13.21
C LEU A 159 -2.41 18.42 -12.78
N ALA A 160 -2.26 17.13 -12.53
CA ALA A 160 -1.05 16.57 -11.93
C ALA A 160 -0.74 15.16 -12.40
N TRP A 161 0.54 14.79 -12.29
CA TRP A 161 0.99 13.40 -12.31
C TRP A 161 1.12 12.90 -10.88
N GLY A 162 0.62 11.68 -10.63
CA GLY A 162 0.76 11.02 -9.35
C GLY A 162 1.73 9.82 -9.43
N ARG A 163 2.51 9.61 -8.38
CA ARG A 163 3.31 8.42 -8.21
C ARG A 163 3.33 7.99 -6.76
N SER A 164 3.05 6.72 -6.52
CA SER A 164 3.21 6.10 -5.21
C SER A 164 4.44 5.19 -5.15
N GLY A 165 4.90 4.92 -3.94
CA GLY A 165 6.00 3.99 -3.67
C GLY A 165 5.91 3.47 -2.24
N ASP A 166 6.48 2.28 -2.03
CA ASP A 166 6.65 1.67 -0.71
C ASP A 166 7.99 2.06 -0.10
N LYS A 167 7.97 2.33 1.22
CA LYS A 167 9.14 2.64 2.04
C LYS A 167 9.06 1.88 3.38
N GLY A 168 9.21 0.55 3.32
CA GLY A 168 8.96 -0.31 4.48
C GLY A 168 7.48 -0.31 4.86
N ASP A 169 7.15 0.08 6.08
CA ASP A 169 5.76 0.18 6.54
C ASP A 169 5.05 1.49 6.12
N LYS A 170 5.77 2.36 5.42
CA LYS A 170 5.27 3.64 4.95
C LYS A 170 5.00 3.60 3.46
N ALA A 171 3.92 4.25 3.04
CA ALA A 171 3.67 4.56 1.63
C ALA A 171 4.00 6.02 1.37
N ASN A 172 4.59 6.31 0.21
CA ASN A 172 4.78 7.68 -0.20
C ASN A 172 4.00 7.97 -1.49
N ILE A 173 3.42 9.15 -1.59
CA ILE A 173 2.66 9.61 -2.74
C ILE A 173 3.20 10.97 -3.16
N GLY A 174 3.86 11.00 -4.33
CA GLY A 174 4.29 12.23 -4.97
C GLY A 174 3.22 12.72 -5.94
N ILE A 175 2.93 14.02 -5.88
CA ILE A 175 2.00 14.71 -6.79
C ILE A 175 2.77 15.88 -7.42
N ILE A 176 2.96 15.83 -8.72
CA ILE A 176 3.69 16.84 -9.50
C ILE A 176 2.67 17.58 -10.37
N ALA A 177 2.55 18.88 -10.18
CA ALA A 177 1.67 19.69 -11.02
C ALA A 177 2.15 19.65 -12.49
N ARG A 178 1.21 19.54 -13.43
CA ARG A 178 1.52 19.57 -14.89
C ARG A 178 2.03 20.93 -15.30
N GLU A 179 1.46 21.99 -14.70
CA GLU A 179 1.92 23.36 -14.84
C GLU A 179 2.13 23.96 -13.44
N PRO A 180 3.17 24.75 -13.21
CA PRO A 180 3.47 25.32 -11.88
C PRO A 180 2.30 26.10 -11.28
N GLU A 181 1.48 26.73 -12.12
CA GLU A 181 0.33 27.53 -11.73
C GLU A 181 -0.80 26.68 -11.10
N TYR A 182 -0.81 25.36 -11.34
CA TYR A 182 -1.80 24.46 -10.74
C TYR A 182 -1.45 24.09 -9.31
N LEU A 183 -0.18 24.19 -8.93
CA LEU A 183 0.27 23.76 -7.59
C LEU A 183 -0.49 24.40 -6.43
N PRO A 184 -0.74 25.74 -6.42
CA PRO A 184 -1.48 26.37 -5.33
C PRO A 184 -2.88 25.76 -5.13
N TRP A 185 -3.58 25.47 -6.22
CA TRP A 185 -4.93 24.88 -6.21
C TRP A 185 -4.91 23.43 -5.75
N ILE A 186 -3.94 22.65 -6.25
CA ILE A 186 -3.71 21.27 -5.81
C ILE A 186 -3.39 21.28 -4.32
N ALA A 187 -2.52 22.16 -3.87
CA ALA A 187 -2.09 22.25 -2.48
C ALA A 187 -3.24 22.67 -1.53
N ALA A 188 -4.09 23.57 -1.97
CA ALA A 188 -5.27 23.98 -1.19
C ALA A 188 -6.26 22.81 -0.99
N LYS A 189 -6.38 21.91 -1.96
CA LYS A 189 -7.30 20.76 -1.89
C LYS A 189 -6.67 19.52 -1.25
N LEU A 190 -5.44 19.20 -1.60
CA LEU A 190 -4.73 18.02 -1.09
C LEU A 190 -4.02 18.35 0.23
N THR A 191 -4.80 18.47 1.29
CA THR A 191 -4.27 18.55 2.66
C THR A 191 -3.89 17.16 3.19
N ALA A 192 -3.10 17.10 4.27
CA ALA A 192 -2.80 15.83 4.94
C ALA A 192 -4.09 15.13 5.41
N ASP A 193 -5.04 15.89 5.96
CA ASP A 193 -6.33 15.37 6.40
C ASP A 193 -7.15 14.79 5.24
N TYR A 194 -7.22 15.50 4.10
CA TYR A 194 -7.93 15.00 2.92
C TYR A 194 -7.35 13.68 2.42
N VAL A 195 -6.02 13.60 2.35
CA VAL A 195 -5.33 12.36 1.96
C VAL A 195 -5.55 11.27 3.01
N GLY A 196 -5.51 11.62 4.31
CA GLY A 196 -5.80 10.71 5.41
C GLY A 196 -7.18 10.09 5.33
N ASP A 197 -8.20 10.89 5.11
CA ASP A 197 -9.58 10.43 4.93
C ASP A 197 -9.71 9.51 3.70
N ARG A 198 -9.03 9.88 2.61
CA ARG A 198 -9.08 9.10 1.36
C ARG A 198 -8.49 7.71 1.51
N PHE A 199 -7.43 7.57 2.30
CA PHE A 199 -6.72 6.31 2.53
C PHE A 199 -6.99 5.68 3.90
N ALA A 200 -7.98 6.17 4.67
CA ALA A 200 -8.31 5.69 6.01
C ALA A 200 -8.55 4.18 6.09
N HIS A 201 -9.06 3.56 5.03
CA HIS A 201 -9.32 2.12 4.99
C HIS A 201 -8.05 1.25 4.91
N PHE A 202 -6.87 1.84 4.64
CA PHE A 202 -5.59 1.15 4.66
C PHE A 202 -4.81 1.36 5.97
N MET A 203 -5.21 2.31 6.79
CA MET A 203 -4.47 2.73 7.97
C MET A 203 -5.30 2.54 9.24
N THR A 204 -4.66 2.12 10.33
CA THR A 204 -5.32 2.05 11.64
C THR A 204 -5.60 3.44 12.20
N SER A 205 -4.73 4.39 11.91
CA SER A 205 -4.84 5.81 12.28
C SER A 205 -4.18 6.63 11.17
N PRO A 206 -4.85 7.66 10.64
CA PRO A 206 -4.22 8.58 9.70
C PRO A 206 -3.07 9.31 10.38
N ASP A 207 -1.86 9.10 9.89
CA ASP A 207 -0.63 9.76 10.32
C ASP A 207 0.15 10.08 9.05
N ILE A 208 0.07 11.34 8.60
CA ILE A 208 0.53 11.75 7.28
C ILE A 208 1.35 13.02 7.39
N ASP A 209 2.61 12.92 6.96
CA ASP A 209 3.43 14.09 6.71
C ASP A 209 3.20 14.58 5.29
N ARG A 210 3.14 15.87 5.12
CA ARG A 210 3.01 16.55 3.84
C ARG A 210 4.20 17.46 3.63
N TYR A 211 4.92 17.27 2.54
CA TYR A 211 6.11 18.04 2.19
C TYR A 211 5.89 18.79 0.88
N TYR A 212 6.33 20.04 0.84
CA TYR A 212 6.48 20.78 -0.39
C TYR A 212 7.89 20.58 -0.97
N MET A 213 7.97 20.44 -2.26
CA MET A 213 9.23 20.24 -2.99
C MET A 213 9.49 21.43 -3.91
N PRO A 214 10.16 22.51 -3.42
CA PRO A 214 10.25 23.77 -4.15
C PRO A 214 11.10 23.69 -5.43
N GLY A 215 11.95 22.69 -5.57
CA GLY A 215 12.70 22.43 -6.81
C GLY A 215 11.86 21.83 -7.94
N LEU A 216 10.67 21.38 -7.61
CA LEU A 216 9.64 20.85 -8.51
C LEU A 216 8.30 21.42 -8.05
N PRO A 217 7.36 21.75 -8.94
CA PRO A 217 6.02 22.15 -8.51
C PRO A 217 5.26 20.92 -7.96
N ALA A 218 5.68 20.42 -6.79
CA ALA A 218 5.24 19.12 -6.30
C ALA A 218 4.99 19.10 -4.78
N LEU A 219 4.10 18.20 -4.40
CA LEU A 219 3.86 17.79 -3.02
C LEU A 219 4.27 16.32 -2.86
N ASN A 220 4.76 15.96 -1.68
CA ASN A 220 4.99 14.58 -1.31
C ASN A 220 4.27 14.28 0.00
N PHE A 221 3.51 13.21 0.03
CA PHE A 221 2.81 12.71 1.22
C PHE A 221 3.48 11.43 1.69
N LEU A 222 3.80 11.36 2.97
CA LEU A 222 4.31 10.16 3.60
C LEU A 222 3.26 9.63 4.57
N LEU A 223 2.65 8.50 4.20
CA LEU A 223 1.62 7.82 4.98
C LEU A 223 2.31 6.80 5.89
N HIS A 224 2.25 7.04 7.20
CA HIS A 224 2.84 6.14 8.19
C HIS A 224 1.92 4.94 8.46
N ASN A 225 2.51 3.80 8.79
CA ASN A 225 1.79 2.56 9.14
C ASN A 225 0.74 2.13 8.09
N ALA A 226 0.98 2.45 6.81
CA ALA A 226 0.05 2.18 5.72
C ALA A 226 0.21 0.78 5.10
N LEU A 227 1.35 0.12 5.31
CA LEU A 227 1.71 -1.11 4.62
C LEU A 227 1.86 -2.33 5.55
N GLY A 228 1.39 -2.25 6.80
CA GLY A 228 1.33 -3.40 7.73
C GLY A 228 2.66 -4.12 7.94
N GLY A 229 3.78 -3.38 7.91
CA GLY A 229 5.15 -3.91 8.03
C GLY A 229 5.89 -4.03 6.71
N GLY A 230 5.30 -3.61 5.59
CA GLY A 230 5.91 -3.54 4.27
C GLY A 230 5.02 -4.11 3.16
N GLY A 231 5.20 -3.62 1.92
CA GLY A 231 4.38 -4.01 0.77
C GLY A 231 4.35 -5.52 0.50
N ILE A 232 5.40 -6.25 0.87
CA ILE A 232 5.48 -7.71 0.73
C ILE A 232 4.65 -8.43 1.82
N CYS A 233 4.34 -7.75 2.92
CA CYS A 233 3.59 -8.31 4.05
C CYS A 233 2.07 -8.20 3.89
N LEU A 234 1.59 -7.40 2.94
CA LEU A 234 0.17 -7.14 2.76
C LEU A 234 -0.59 -8.40 2.34
N LEU A 235 -1.66 -8.71 3.05
CA LEU A 235 -2.60 -9.76 2.65
C LEU A 235 -3.61 -9.25 1.63
N TYR A 236 -4.00 -7.99 1.71
CA TYR A 236 -4.86 -7.34 0.72
C TYR A 236 -4.05 -6.93 -0.52
N THR A 237 -4.73 -6.74 -1.62
CA THR A 237 -4.08 -6.28 -2.85
C THR A 237 -3.82 -4.78 -2.73
N SER A 238 -2.56 -4.38 -2.93
CA SER A 238 -2.18 -2.98 -2.96
C SER A 238 -2.36 -2.42 -4.37
N PRO A 239 -2.88 -1.20 -4.54
CA PRO A 239 -2.98 -0.54 -5.83
C PRO A 239 -1.63 -0.01 -6.34
N SER A 240 -0.51 -0.64 -5.96
CA SER A 240 0.81 -0.21 -6.42
C SER A 240 0.98 -0.44 -7.92
N PRO A 241 1.47 0.55 -8.68
CA PRO A 241 1.75 0.41 -10.11
C PRO A 241 2.75 -0.70 -10.44
N ARG A 242 3.55 -1.14 -9.47
CA ARG A 242 4.51 -2.25 -9.65
C ARG A 242 3.85 -3.62 -9.71
N ASP A 243 2.62 -3.75 -9.21
CA ASP A 243 1.89 -5.02 -9.23
C ASP A 243 1.17 -5.25 -10.56
N SER A 244 1.06 -4.24 -11.41
CA SER A 244 0.42 -4.33 -12.73
C SER A 244 1.37 -4.78 -13.86
N SER A 245 2.66 -4.99 -13.57
CA SER A 245 3.70 -5.34 -14.55
C SER A 245 4.19 -6.78 -14.48
N LYS A 246 3.39 -7.70 -13.92
CA LYS A 246 3.69 -9.14 -13.91
C LYS A 246 2.61 -9.93 -14.63
#